data_963f5937eabd485ac7c8f2cc32a0365a
#
_entry.id   963f5937eabd485ac7c8f2cc32a0365a
#
_cell.length_a   1.000
_cell.length_b   1.000
_cell.length_c   1.000
_cell.angle_alpha   90.00
_cell.angle_beta   90.00
_cell.angle_gamma   90.00
#
_symmetry.space_group_name_H-M   'P 1'
#
loop_
_entity.id
_entity.type
_entity.pdbx_description
1 polymer ?
#
loop_
_entity_poly.entity_id
_entity_poly.type
_entity_poly.pdbx_seq_one_letter_code
_entity_poly.pdbx_strand_id
1 'polypeptide(L)'
;MERLRMALARMIIVNELPFRFVEHGGFISFMAEVEPRFEVLSHVTVARDCLRLYIRKKESLRRVLMASQRVCLTTDTWTSIQNLNYLCLTTHYIDLDWVYHKKDFKFLPST
;
A
#
# COMPACT_ATOMS: atom_id res chain seq x y z
N MET A 1 4.50 -17.47 -6.04
CA MET A 1 4.48 -16.86 -4.68
C MET A 1 4.64 -15.36 -4.67
N GLU A 2 5.28 -14.80 -5.66
CA GLU A 2 5.40 -13.34 -5.80
C GLU A 2 4.04 -12.63 -5.77
N ARG A 3 3.10 -13.16 -6.50
CA ARG A 3 1.74 -12.60 -6.56
C ARG A 3 1.04 -12.60 -5.20
N LEU A 4 1.24 -13.67 -4.43
CA LEU A 4 0.64 -13.79 -3.10
C LEU A 4 1.29 -12.81 -2.12
N ARG A 5 2.61 -12.63 -2.21
CA ARG A 5 3.33 -11.65 -1.39
C ARG A 5 2.87 -10.23 -1.69
N MET A 6 2.65 -9.90 -2.95
CA MET A 6 2.13 -8.58 -3.33
C MET A 6 0.71 -8.36 -2.82
N ALA A 7 -0.14 -9.39 -2.87
CA ALA A 7 -1.49 -9.32 -2.32
C ALA A 7 -1.47 -9.10 -0.81
N LEU A 8 -0.55 -9.77 -0.10
CA LEU A 8 -0.37 -9.59 1.33
C LEU A 8 0.07 -8.16 1.67
N ALA A 9 1.03 -7.62 0.92
CA ALA A 9 1.48 -6.25 1.13
C ALA A 9 0.35 -5.24 0.92
N ARG A 10 -0.49 -5.44 -0.10
CA ARG A 10 -1.67 -4.58 -0.33
C ARG A 10 -2.65 -4.66 0.84
N MET A 11 -2.90 -5.85 1.36
CA MET A 11 -3.80 -6.02 2.50
C MET A 11 -3.30 -5.26 3.71
N ILE A 12 -2.00 -5.34 3.99
CA ILE A 12 -1.38 -4.64 5.12
C ILE A 12 -1.54 -3.13 4.97
N ILE A 13 -1.29 -2.60 3.79
CA ILE A 13 -1.43 -1.17 3.54
C ILE A 13 -2.88 -0.71 3.65
N VAL A 14 -3.80 -1.42 3.00
CA VAL A 14 -5.22 -1.04 2.95
C VAL A 14 -5.86 -1.10 4.33
N ASN A 15 -5.51 -2.11 5.13
CA ASN A 15 -6.10 -2.31 6.46
C ASN A 15 -5.27 -1.70 7.59
N GLU A 16 -4.20 -0.98 7.24
CA GLU A 16 -3.34 -0.30 8.22
C GLU A 16 -2.80 -1.26 9.29
N LEU A 17 -2.41 -2.46 8.85
CA LEU A 17 -1.88 -3.48 9.75
C LEU A 17 -0.40 -3.23 10.03
N PRO A 18 0.11 -3.60 11.22
CA PRO A 18 1.54 -3.53 11.48
C PRO A 18 2.28 -4.57 10.63
N PHE A 19 3.55 -4.31 10.29
CA PHE A 19 4.34 -5.28 9.52
C PHE A 19 4.52 -6.60 10.27
N ARG A 20 4.54 -6.56 11.59
CA ARG A 20 4.66 -7.76 12.42
C ARG A 20 3.43 -8.66 12.40
N PHE A 21 2.34 -8.20 11.80
CA PHE A 21 1.13 -9.01 11.64
C PHE A 21 1.44 -10.38 11.03
N VAL A 22 2.37 -10.44 10.08
CA VAL A 22 2.75 -11.68 9.40
C VAL A 22 3.49 -12.66 10.29
N GLU A 23 3.96 -12.22 11.46
CA GLU A 23 4.63 -13.05 12.43
C GLU A 23 3.68 -13.56 13.51
N HIS A 24 2.43 -13.13 13.52
CA HIS A 24 1.42 -13.59 14.49
C HIS A 24 1.04 -15.03 14.23
N GLY A 25 0.95 -15.82 15.33
CA GLY A 25 0.64 -17.24 15.24
C GLY A 25 -0.66 -17.55 14.52
N GLY A 26 -1.70 -16.74 14.74
CA GLY A 26 -2.98 -16.91 14.06
C GLY A 26 -2.87 -16.75 12.54
N PHE A 27 -2.10 -15.78 12.09
CA PHE A 27 -1.88 -15.58 10.66
C PHE A 27 -1.08 -16.73 10.06
N ILE A 28 -0.03 -17.16 10.75
CA ILE A 28 0.81 -18.27 10.30
C ILE A 28 -0.02 -19.56 10.18
N SER A 29 -0.85 -19.86 11.18
CA SER A 29 -1.72 -21.04 11.17
C SER A 29 -2.73 -20.97 10.02
N PHE A 30 -3.33 -19.82 9.81
CA PHE A 30 -4.29 -19.62 8.72
C PHE A 30 -3.63 -19.84 7.34
N MET A 31 -2.44 -19.27 7.14
CA MET A 31 -1.74 -19.43 5.87
C MET A 31 -1.28 -20.86 5.62
N ALA A 32 -0.94 -21.60 6.67
CA ALA A 32 -0.56 -23.01 6.54
C ALA A 32 -1.72 -23.85 5.99
N GLU A 33 -2.95 -23.49 6.30
CA GLU A 33 -4.14 -24.16 5.79
C GLU A 33 -4.49 -23.73 4.38
N VAL A 34 -4.35 -22.44 4.09
CA VAL A 34 -4.76 -21.86 2.80
C VAL A 34 -3.75 -22.21 1.70
N GLU A 35 -2.47 -22.02 1.97
CA GLU A 35 -1.40 -22.30 1.02
C GLU A 35 -0.16 -22.80 1.77
N PRO A 36 -0.05 -24.12 1.97
CA PRO A 36 1.07 -24.71 2.73
C PRO A 36 2.46 -24.40 2.17
N ARG A 37 2.54 -24.05 0.90
CA ARG A 37 3.82 -23.72 0.24
C ARG A 37 4.26 -22.28 0.50
N PHE A 38 3.40 -21.47 1.10
CA PHE A 38 3.74 -20.08 1.41
C PHE A 38 4.71 -20.06 2.59
N GLU A 39 5.89 -19.49 2.37
CA GLU A 39 6.90 -19.38 3.41
C GLU A 39 6.53 -18.29 4.42
N VAL A 40 6.84 -18.54 5.68
CA VAL A 40 6.64 -17.55 6.74
C VAL A 40 7.58 -16.38 6.48
N LEU A 41 6.99 -15.19 6.39
CA LEU A 41 7.73 -13.97 6.13
C LEU A 41 8.04 -13.23 7.43
N SER A 42 9.18 -12.53 7.47
CA SER A 42 9.50 -11.63 8.56
C SER A 42 8.88 -10.25 8.31
N HIS A 43 8.75 -9.45 9.37
CA HIS A 43 8.27 -8.07 9.23
C HIS A 43 9.18 -7.23 8.33
N VAL A 44 10.48 -7.52 8.30
CA VAL A 44 11.43 -6.82 7.42
C VAL A 44 11.14 -7.09 5.95
N THR A 45 10.86 -8.36 5.61
CA THR A 45 10.52 -8.74 4.24
C THR A 45 9.24 -8.06 3.78
N VAL A 46 8.22 -8.06 4.65
CA VAL A 46 6.93 -7.42 4.35
C VAL A 46 7.11 -5.90 4.19
N ALA A 47 7.92 -5.28 5.02
CA ALA A 47 8.21 -3.85 4.89
C ALA A 47 8.86 -3.53 3.54
N ARG A 48 9.76 -4.38 3.07
CA ARG A 48 10.36 -4.24 1.73
C ARG A 48 9.33 -4.39 0.62
N ASP A 49 8.41 -5.34 0.76
CA ASP A 49 7.36 -5.56 -0.23
C ASP A 49 6.42 -4.35 -0.30
N CYS A 50 6.07 -3.78 0.86
CA CYS A 50 5.28 -2.56 0.92
C CYS A 50 6.00 -1.38 0.28
N LEU A 51 7.31 -1.24 0.49
CA LEU A 51 8.11 -0.21 -0.14
C LEU A 51 8.14 -0.36 -1.66
N ARG A 52 8.25 -1.60 -2.16
CA ARG A 52 8.20 -1.86 -3.60
C ARG A 52 6.86 -1.43 -4.20
N LEU A 53 5.76 -1.73 -3.52
CA LEU A 53 4.43 -1.29 -3.95
C LEU A 53 4.34 0.24 -3.97
N TYR A 54 4.87 0.88 -2.94
CA TYR A 54 4.91 2.33 -2.87
C TYR A 54 5.65 2.93 -4.07
N ILE A 55 6.83 2.40 -4.38
CA ILE A 55 7.63 2.90 -5.50
C ILE A 55 6.89 2.72 -6.83
N ARG A 56 6.27 1.56 -7.05
CA ARG A 56 5.48 1.29 -8.25
C ARG A 56 4.30 2.25 -8.40
N LYS A 57 3.58 2.49 -7.30
CA LYS A 57 2.43 3.40 -7.30
C LYS A 57 2.87 4.84 -7.54
N LYS A 58 3.98 5.25 -6.93
CA LYS A 58 4.54 6.58 -7.12
C LYS A 58 4.91 6.81 -8.59
N GLU A 59 5.57 5.85 -9.22
CA GLU A 59 5.99 5.94 -10.61
C GLU A 59 4.78 5.96 -11.56
N SER A 60 3.78 5.12 -11.30
CA SER A 60 2.53 5.10 -12.06
C SER A 60 1.80 6.42 -11.94
N LEU A 61 1.69 6.96 -10.72
CA LEU A 61 1.06 8.24 -10.46
C LEU A 61 1.79 9.37 -11.20
N ARG A 62 3.11 9.39 -11.12
CA ARG A 62 3.90 10.40 -11.80
C ARG A 62 3.62 10.45 -13.29
N ARG A 63 3.58 9.28 -13.95
CA ARG A 63 3.28 9.22 -15.39
C ARG A 63 1.89 9.74 -15.71
N VAL A 64 0.90 9.37 -14.90
CA VAL A 64 -0.48 9.82 -15.09
C VAL A 64 -0.58 11.33 -14.90
N LEU A 65 0.04 11.88 -13.86
CA LEU A 65 -0.02 13.31 -13.56
C LEU A 65 0.66 14.16 -14.64
N MET A 66 1.78 13.67 -15.18
CA MET A 66 2.50 14.37 -16.25
C MET A 66 1.67 14.44 -17.55
N ALA A 67 0.79 13.47 -17.78
CA ALA A 67 -0.09 13.44 -18.95
C ALA A 67 -1.42 14.15 -18.72
N SER A 68 -1.67 14.69 -17.52
CA SER A 68 -2.96 15.26 -17.16
C SER A 68 -3.04 16.75 -17.49
N GLN A 69 -4.26 17.23 -17.75
CA GLN A 69 -4.55 18.65 -18.04
C GLN A 69 -4.44 19.50 -16.78
N ARG A 70 -5.04 19.04 -15.69
CA ARG A 70 -5.05 19.74 -14.42
C ARG A 70 -4.92 18.75 -13.29
N VAL A 71 -4.18 19.15 -12.24
CA VAL A 71 -3.94 18.32 -11.07
C VAL A 71 -4.17 19.16 -9.82
N CYS A 72 -4.94 18.61 -8.88
CA CYS A 72 -5.11 19.17 -7.55
C CYS A 72 -4.77 18.10 -6.53
N LEU A 73 -4.02 18.45 -5.50
CA LEU A 73 -3.59 17.53 -4.46
C LEU A 73 -4.18 17.93 -3.12
N THR A 74 -4.67 16.94 -2.39
CA THR A 74 -5.07 17.11 -1.00
C THR A 74 -4.36 16.07 -0.16
N THR A 75 -3.99 16.44 1.05
CA THR A 75 -3.30 15.53 1.97
C THR A 75 -4.08 15.42 3.28
N ASP A 76 -4.03 14.25 3.87
CA ASP A 76 -4.60 13.97 5.17
C ASP A 76 -3.66 13.05 5.93
N THR A 77 -3.53 13.31 7.24
CA THR A 77 -2.70 12.48 8.10
C THR A 77 -3.53 11.99 9.27
N TRP A 78 -3.28 10.75 9.67
CA TRP A 78 -3.96 10.19 10.83
C TRP A 78 -3.08 9.17 11.53
N THR A 79 -3.42 8.86 12.77
CA THR A 79 -2.72 7.87 13.57
C THR A 79 -3.62 6.66 13.75
N SER A 80 -3.10 5.47 13.43
CA SER A 80 -3.85 4.23 13.58
C SER A 80 -3.94 3.81 15.05
N ILE A 81 -4.73 2.79 15.33
CA ILE A 81 -4.89 2.20 16.66
C ILE A 81 -3.54 1.72 17.20
N GLN A 82 -2.63 1.28 16.33
CA GLN A 82 -1.29 0.83 16.71
C GLN A 82 -0.27 1.97 16.86
N ASN A 83 -0.73 3.22 16.89
CA ASN A 83 0.12 4.41 16.96
C ASN A 83 1.06 4.58 15.75
N LEU A 84 0.66 4.07 14.61
CA LEU A 84 1.36 4.29 13.35
C LEU A 84 0.78 5.52 12.65
N ASN A 85 1.65 6.41 12.22
CA ASN A 85 1.23 7.59 11.48
C ASN A 85 1.12 7.27 9.99
N TYR A 86 0.02 7.65 9.38
CA TYR A 86 -0.22 7.45 7.96
C TYR A 86 -0.44 8.78 7.26
N LEU A 87 -0.04 8.84 6.02
CA LEU A 87 -0.31 9.95 5.13
C LEU A 87 -1.15 9.45 3.97
N CYS A 88 -2.27 10.11 3.72
CA CYS A 88 -3.07 9.88 2.52
C CYS A 88 -2.91 11.07 1.59
N LEU A 89 -2.51 10.79 0.36
CA LEU A 89 -2.47 11.78 -0.70
C LEU A 89 -3.63 11.48 -1.65
N THR A 90 -4.55 12.43 -1.77
CA THR A 90 -5.64 12.33 -2.72
C THR A 90 -5.31 13.20 -3.93
N THR A 91 -5.32 12.59 -5.10
CA THR A 91 -5.05 13.26 -6.35
C THR A 91 -6.33 13.42 -7.13
N HIS A 92 -6.66 14.66 -7.49
CA HIS A 92 -7.77 14.97 -8.37
C HIS A 92 -7.17 15.49 -9.67
N TYR A 93 -7.48 14.85 -10.80
CA TYR A 93 -6.91 15.30 -12.07
C TYR A 93 -7.90 15.10 -13.21
N ILE A 94 -7.67 15.87 -14.26
CA ILE A 94 -8.44 15.79 -15.51
C ILE A 94 -7.48 15.28 -16.58
N ASP A 95 -7.85 14.19 -17.25
CA ASP A 95 -7.02 13.59 -18.28
C ASP A 95 -7.13 14.38 -19.62
N LEU A 96 -6.44 13.90 -20.64
CA LEU A 96 -6.42 14.57 -21.94
C LEU A 96 -7.79 14.57 -22.63
N ASP A 97 -8.68 13.67 -22.24
CA ASP A 97 -10.05 13.60 -22.75
C ASP A 97 -11.05 14.40 -21.91
N TRP A 98 -10.55 15.21 -20.97
CA TRP A 98 -11.33 16.04 -20.04
C TRP A 98 -12.20 15.23 -19.08
N VAL A 99 -11.79 14.00 -18.77
CA VAL A 99 -12.47 13.17 -17.79
C VAL A 99 -11.82 13.36 -16.42
N TYR A 100 -12.66 13.57 -15.40
CA TYR A 100 -12.22 13.74 -14.01
C TYR A 100 -11.89 12.39 -13.39
N HIS A 101 -10.77 12.35 -12.66
CA HIS A 101 -10.33 11.18 -11.90
C HIS A 101 -9.94 11.58 -10.49
N LYS A 102 -10.20 10.67 -9.56
CA LYS A 102 -9.78 10.80 -8.17
C LYS A 102 -9.06 9.54 -7.77
N LYS A 103 -7.83 9.68 -7.25
CA LYS A 103 -7.06 8.55 -6.74
C LYS A 103 -6.51 8.86 -5.36
N ASP A 104 -6.65 7.90 -4.46
CA ASP A 104 -6.14 7.98 -3.11
C ASP A 104 -4.90 7.09 -2.98
N PHE A 105 -3.86 7.63 -2.35
CA PHE A 105 -2.62 6.90 -2.08
C PHE A 105 -2.34 6.96 -0.59
N LYS A 106 -2.23 5.78 0.02
CA LYS A 106 -1.84 5.67 1.43
C LYS A 106 -0.35 5.39 1.50
N PHE A 107 0.35 6.19 2.29
CA PHE A 107 1.78 6.01 2.52
C PHE A 107 2.00 5.56 3.96
N LEU A 108 2.87 4.56 4.11
CA LEU A 108 3.28 4.12 5.42
C LEU A 108 4.25 5.13 6.02
N PRO A 109 4.23 5.28 7.34
CA PRO A 109 5.12 6.22 7.99
C PRO A 109 6.57 5.81 7.80
N SER A 110 7.42 6.81 7.60
CA SER A 110 8.84 6.61 7.82
C SER A 110 9.05 6.54 9.33
N THR A 111 9.48 5.42 9.80
CA THR A 111 9.85 5.30 11.20
C THR A 111 11.16 6.01 11.47
#